data_03f9da2707bbb4e7482c8204d3655ae3
#
_entry.id   03f9da2707bbb4e7482c8204d3655ae3
#
_cell.length_a   1.000
_cell.length_b   1.000
_cell.length_c   1.000
_cell.angle_alpha   90.00
_cell.angle_beta   90.00
_cell.angle_gamma   90.00
#
_symmetry.space_group_name_H-M   'P 1'
#
loop_
_entity.id
_entity.type
_entity.pdbx_description
1 polymer ?
#
loop_
_entity_poly.entity_id
_entity_poly.type
_entity_poly.pdbx_seq_one_letter_code
_entity_poly.pdbx_strand_id
1 'polypeptide(L)'
;MRLFCFHHAGGGRLTFNPWRRALRPGVEVVPVEIANRERFATLRHLVDEVNDQLRSALDGPHMFFGHSFGALLAYRLACRRAVEGSPLPRTMFLSAYAPPHLPPPLHAVDNLDDHQLGTLLSDLGGMPHEIIRWPALRDRAVTTTRIDLRLCMTDDEAETAALSCPIHAFGGSDDPLVSESDLHEWRSRTSEEFSVQILRGGHFYLNDRPQLFATLKPLLSTVGAARC
;
A
#
# COMPACT_ATOMS: atom_id res chain seq x y z
N MET A 1 12.09 -9.53 12.56
CA MET A 1 11.93 -8.36 11.66
C MET A 1 10.46 -7.96 11.63
N ARG A 2 10.13 -6.65 11.69
CA ARG A 2 8.75 -6.15 11.62
C ARG A 2 8.39 -5.74 10.19
N LEU A 3 7.20 -6.13 9.70
CA LEU A 3 6.62 -5.73 8.43
C LEU A 3 5.39 -4.86 8.71
N PHE A 4 5.52 -3.56 8.53
CA PHE A 4 4.39 -2.63 8.63
C PHE A 4 3.57 -2.72 7.35
N CYS A 5 2.28 -3.00 7.49
CA CYS A 5 1.38 -3.26 6.38
C CYS A 5 0.32 -2.17 6.26
N PHE A 6 0.31 -1.49 5.11
CA PHE A 6 -0.60 -0.38 4.77
C PHE A 6 -1.68 -0.90 3.82
N HIS A 7 -2.94 -0.76 4.24
CA HIS A 7 -4.08 -1.30 3.50
C HIS A 7 -4.49 -0.41 2.31
N HIS A 8 -5.24 -0.99 1.38
CA HIS A 8 -5.89 -0.30 0.26
C HIS A 8 -6.93 0.72 0.73
N ALA A 9 -7.38 1.59 -0.17
CA ALA A 9 -8.46 2.53 0.08
C ALA A 9 -9.73 1.82 0.58
N GLY A 10 -10.33 2.33 1.65
CA GLY A 10 -11.48 1.70 2.31
C GLY A 10 -11.15 0.48 3.17
N GLY A 11 -9.94 -0.03 3.10
CA GLY A 11 -9.46 -1.15 3.90
C GLY A 11 -9.21 -0.81 5.38
N GLY A 12 -8.65 -1.75 6.11
CA GLY A 12 -8.27 -1.59 7.50
C GLY A 12 -7.33 -2.69 7.98
N ARG A 13 -6.97 -2.64 9.27
CA ARG A 13 -6.03 -3.57 9.89
C ARG A 13 -6.39 -5.05 9.71
N LEU A 14 -7.69 -5.36 9.55
CA LEU A 14 -8.15 -6.75 9.39
C LEU A 14 -7.70 -7.38 8.07
N THR A 15 -7.39 -6.58 7.05
CA THR A 15 -6.86 -7.04 5.76
C THR A 15 -5.65 -7.96 5.94
N PHE A 16 -4.79 -7.68 6.92
CA PHE A 16 -3.53 -8.39 7.14
C PHE A 16 -3.57 -9.43 8.27
N ASN A 17 -4.72 -9.66 8.90
CA ASN A 17 -4.82 -10.69 9.96
C ASN A 17 -4.37 -12.08 9.52
N PRO A 18 -4.73 -12.57 8.31
CA PRO A 18 -4.25 -13.86 7.83
C PRO A 18 -2.73 -13.94 7.65
N TRP A 19 -2.07 -12.79 7.38
CA TRP A 19 -0.63 -12.72 7.15
C TRP A 19 0.18 -12.99 8.42
N ARG A 20 -0.36 -12.59 9.57
CA ARG A 20 0.30 -12.82 10.88
C ARG A 20 0.65 -14.28 11.12
N ARG A 21 -0.25 -15.21 10.73
CA ARG A 21 -0.01 -16.64 10.86
C ARG A 21 0.91 -17.17 9.76
N ALA A 22 0.75 -16.67 8.53
CA ALA A 22 1.45 -17.19 7.37
C ALA A 22 2.95 -16.84 7.34
N LEU A 23 3.35 -15.70 7.96
CA LEU A 23 4.72 -15.19 7.93
C LEU A 23 5.51 -15.46 9.23
N ARG A 24 4.87 -16.06 10.26
CA ARG A 24 5.59 -16.51 11.48
C ARG A 24 6.45 -17.74 11.17
N PRO A 25 7.56 -17.94 11.95
CA PRO A 25 8.08 -17.07 13.03
C PRO A 25 8.99 -15.94 12.57
N GLY A 26 9.41 -15.86 11.32
CA GLY A 26 10.47 -14.96 10.84
C GLY A 26 10.09 -13.48 10.79
N VAL A 27 8.80 -13.17 10.55
CA VAL A 27 8.32 -11.81 10.35
C VAL A 27 7.13 -11.52 11.26
N GLU A 28 7.22 -10.41 12.00
CA GLU A 28 6.11 -9.83 12.75
C GLU A 28 5.33 -8.87 11.84
N VAL A 29 4.08 -9.23 11.51
CA VAL A 29 3.19 -8.40 10.72
C VAL A 29 2.51 -7.37 11.61
N VAL A 30 2.70 -6.09 11.30
CA VAL A 30 2.16 -4.93 12.02
C VAL A 30 1.22 -4.16 11.09
N PRO A 31 -0.09 -4.45 11.09
CA PRO A 31 -1.04 -3.65 10.31
C PRO A 31 -1.10 -2.21 10.82
N VAL A 32 -0.91 -1.26 9.91
CA VAL A 32 -1.05 0.17 10.22
C VAL A 32 -2.53 0.52 10.20
N GLU A 33 -3.01 1.15 11.27
CA GLU A 33 -4.39 1.61 11.39
C GLU A 33 -4.46 3.11 11.10
N ILE A 34 -5.41 3.49 10.25
CA ILE A 34 -5.72 4.88 9.94
C ILE A 34 -7.10 5.17 10.53
N ALA A 35 -7.10 5.80 11.70
CA ALA A 35 -8.34 6.20 12.36
C ALA A 35 -8.78 7.60 11.92
N ASN A 36 -10.11 7.87 11.95
CA ASN A 36 -10.69 9.20 11.73
C ASN A 36 -10.17 9.88 10.46
N ARG A 37 -10.23 9.17 9.33
CA ARG A 37 -9.66 9.59 8.03
C ARG A 37 -10.21 10.91 7.53
N GLU A 38 -11.47 11.18 7.87
CA GLU A 38 -12.20 12.40 7.52
C GLU A 38 -11.57 13.68 8.07
N ARG A 39 -10.69 13.57 9.07
CA ARG A 39 -9.98 14.73 9.63
C ARG A 39 -8.80 15.21 8.79
N PHE A 40 -8.33 14.40 7.85
CA PHE A 40 -7.17 14.73 7.03
C PHE A 40 -7.61 15.45 5.76
N ALA A 41 -7.13 16.67 5.57
CA ALA A 41 -7.40 17.44 4.36
C ALA A 41 -6.48 17.05 3.20
N THR A 42 -5.29 16.53 3.49
CA THR A 42 -4.29 16.15 2.48
C THR A 42 -3.57 14.86 2.86
N LEU A 43 -3.00 14.20 1.85
CA LEU A 43 -2.15 13.02 2.07
C LEU A 43 -0.96 13.35 2.97
N ARG A 44 -0.36 14.54 2.82
CA ARG A 44 0.75 15.02 3.67
C ARG A 44 0.37 14.99 5.15
N HIS A 45 -0.79 15.54 5.52
CA HIS A 45 -1.25 15.53 6.91
C HIS A 45 -1.42 14.11 7.45
N LEU A 46 -1.91 13.19 6.61
CA LEU A 46 -1.99 11.77 6.98
C LEU A 46 -0.61 11.16 7.16
N VAL A 47 0.34 11.43 6.26
CA VAL A 47 1.72 10.94 6.36
C VAL A 47 2.39 11.43 7.64
N ASP A 48 2.25 12.71 7.97
CA ASP A 48 2.80 13.28 9.20
C ASP A 48 2.23 12.60 10.45
N GLU A 49 0.91 12.40 10.51
CA GLU A 49 0.25 11.70 11.61
C GLU A 49 0.73 10.24 11.75
N VAL A 50 0.82 9.51 10.63
CA VAL A 50 1.30 8.12 10.64
C VAL A 50 2.77 8.05 11.03
N ASN A 51 3.60 9.01 10.60
CA ASN A 51 4.99 9.11 11.02
C ASN A 51 5.11 9.30 12.53
N ASP A 52 4.32 10.20 13.10
CA ASP A 52 4.32 10.46 14.55
C ASP A 52 3.79 9.25 15.34
N GLN A 53 2.71 8.63 14.88
CA GLN A 53 2.15 7.41 15.49
C GLN A 53 3.14 6.26 15.51
N LEU A 54 3.95 6.11 14.47
CA LEU A 54 4.86 4.98 14.32
C LEU A 54 6.32 5.32 14.71
N ARG A 55 6.63 6.55 15.09
CA ARG A 55 7.99 7.08 15.30
C ARG A 55 8.89 6.10 16.06
N SER A 56 8.54 5.75 17.28
CA SER A 56 9.33 4.83 18.10
C SER A 56 9.36 3.39 17.59
N ALA A 57 8.31 2.99 16.88
CA ALA A 57 8.23 1.65 16.28
C ALA A 57 9.11 1.51 15.04
N LEU A 58 9.43 2.61 14.36
CA LEU A 58 10.26 2.66 13.15
C LEU A 58 11.74 2.97 13.42
N ASP A 59 12.17 3.14 14.68
CA ASP A 59 13.57 3.34 15.02
C ASP A 59 14.41 2.07 14.85
N GLY A 60 13.79 0.90 15.02
CA GLY A 60 14.44 -0.39 14.80
C GLY A 60 14.30 -0.90 13.36
N PRO A 61 14.97 -2.01 13.02
CA PRO A 61 14.90 -2.61 11.70
C PRO A 61 13.46 -3.01 11.33
N HIS A 62 12.97 -2.48 10.20
CA HIS A 62 11.61 -2.69 9.73
C HIS A 62 11.53 -2.78 8.20
N MET A 63 10.40 -3.22 7.70
CA MET A 63 10.03 -3.29 6.29
C MET A 63 8.64 -2.71 6.10
N PHE A 64 8.33 -2.22 4.90
CA PHE A 64 7.01 -1.76 4.53
C PHE A 64 6.39 -2.67 3.46
N PHE A 65 5.11 -2.95 3.60
CA PHE A 65 4.26 -3.48 2.55
C PHE A 65 3.04 -2.55 2.42
N GLY A 66 2.79 -2.05 1.22
CA GLY A 66 1.60 -1.27 0.93
C GLY A 66 0.86 -1.81 -0.28
N HIS A 67 -0.48 -1.80 -0.25
CA HIS A 67 -1.31 -2.17 -1.39
C HIS A 67 -2.20 -1.02 -1.83
N SER A 68 -2.17 -0.67 -3.12
CA SER A 68 -2.95 0.42 -3.71
C SER A 68 -2.69 1.74 -2.96
N PHE A 69 -3.68 2.43 -2.42
CA PHE A 69 -3.51 3.59 -1.54
C PHE A 69 -2.41 3.40 -0.49
N GLY A 70 -2.35 2.21 0.12
CA GLY A 70 -1.33 1.89 1.11
C GLY A 70 0.10 1.85 0.55
N ALA A 71 0.28 1.58 -0.75
CA ALA A 71 1.60 1.66 -1.39
C ALA A 71 2.06 3.12 -1.51
N LEU A 72 1.17 4.02 -1.91
CA LEU A 72 1.44 5.46 -1.92
C LEU A 72 1.77 5.97 -0.52
N LEU A 73 0.95 5.64 0.47
CA LEU A 73 1.17 6.06 1.86
C LEU A 73 2.51 5.55 2.42
N ALA A 74 2.85 4.27 2.17
CA ALA A 74 4.12 3.69 2.59
C ALA A 74 5.32 4.39 1.94
N TYR A 75 5.22 4.70 0.65
CA TYR A 75 6.26 5.41 -0.08
C TYR A 75 6.43 6.85 0.44
N ARG A 76 5.35 7.61 0.59
CA ARG A 76 5.40 8.98 1.12
C ARG A 76 5.90 9.04 2.56
N LEU A 77 5.56 8.05 3.39
CA LEU A 77 6.14 7.92 4.72
C LEU A 77 7.65 7.70 4.67
N ALA A 78 8.15 6.85 3.77
CA ALA A 78 9.59 6.65 3.59
C ALA A 78 10.28 7.93 3.10
N CYS A 79 9.67 8.68 2.16
CA CYS A 79 10.17 9.99 1.72
C CYS A 79 10.24 11.00 2.88
N ARG A 80 9.19 11.08 3.69
CA ARG A 80 9.14 11.94 4.87
C ARG A 80 10.27 11.63 5.84
N ARG A 81 10.49 10.34 6.12
CA ARG A 81 11.57 9.88 7.00
C ARG A 81 12.96 10.16 6.41
N ALA A 82 13.13 10.03 5.10
CA ALA A 82 14.38 10.39 4.43
C ALA A 82 14.72 11.88 4.62
N VAL A 83 13.74 12.76 4.47
CA VAL A 83 13.91 14.21 4.68
C VAL A 83 14.27 14.52 6.13
N GLU A 84 13.74 13.78 7.10
CA GLU A 84 14.06 13.93 8.53
C GLU A 84 15.41 13.32 8.94
N GLY A 85 16.09 12.59 8.04
CA GLY A 85 17.27 11.80 8.39
C GLY A 85 16.97 10.62 9.33
N SER A 86 15.71 10.20 9.39
CA SER A 86 15.23 9.09 10.21
C SER A 86 15.49 7.72 9.53
N PRO A 87 15.56 6.60 10.28
CA PRO A 87 15.79 5.28 9.71
C PRO A 87 14.76 4.93 8.62
N LEU A 88 15.25 4.50 7.46
CA LEU A 88 14.43 4.01 6.36
C LEU A 88 14.09 2.51 6.53
N PRO A 89 13.02 2.02 5.87
CA PRO A 89 12.76 0.59 5.81
C PRO A 89 13.90 -0.15 5.11
N ARG A 90 14.20 -1.36 5.57
CA ARG A 90 15.19 -2.24 4.94
C ARG A 90 14.83 -2.62 3.51
N THR A 91 13.55 -2.65 3.22
CA THR A 91 12.97 -2.83 1.89
C THR A 91 11.51 -2.42 1.90
N MET A 92 11.01 -2.03 0.74
CA MET A 92 9.61 -1.75 0.50
C MET A 92 9.02 -2.71 -0.53
N PHE A 93 7.81 -3.19 -0.24
CA PHE A 93 6.97 -3.97 -1.15
C PHE A 93 5.78 -3.09 -1.53
N LEU A 94 5.81 -2.55 -2.75
CA LEU A 94 4.79 -1.62 -3.26
C LEU A 94 3.90 -2.35 -4.25
N SER A 95 2.63 -2.51 -3.90
CA SER A 95 1.68 -3.39 -4.56
C SER A 95 0.55 -2.61 -5.20
N ALA A 96 0.31 -2.84 -6.49
CA ALA A 96 -0.82 -2.32 -7.26
C ALA A 96 -0.99 -0.79 -7.17
N TYR A 97 0.10 -0.05 -7.32
CA TYR A 97 0.10 1.41 -7.41
C TYR A 97 1.28 1.88 -8.29
N ALA A 98 1.00 2.84 -9.16
CA ALA A 98 2.01 3.51 -9.96
C ALA A 98 2.80 4.53 -9.11
N PRO A 99 4.07 4.85 -9.41
CA PRO A 99 4.80 5.88 -8.67
C PRO A 99 4.16 7.26 -8.86
N PRO A 100 4.29 8.17 -7.88
CA PRO A 100 3.53 9.44 -7.82
C PRO A 100 3.77 10.43 -8.95
N HIS A 101 4.79 10.26 -9.79
CA HIS A 101 4.96 11.09 -10.99
C HIS A 101 4.03 10.70 -12.14
N LEU A 102 3.36 9.55 -12.04
CA LEU A 102 2.30 9.14 -12.94
C LEU A 102 0.93 9.53 -12.34
N PRO A 103 -0.09 9.72 -13.20
CA PRO A 103 -1.43 10.02 -12.73
C PRO A 103 -1.94 8.95 -11.75
N PRO A 104 -2.67 9.34 -10.69
CA PRO A 104 -3.29 8.37 -9.79
C PRO A 104 -4.20 7.40 -10.53
N PRO A 105 -4.20 6.10 -10.20
CA PRO A 105 -4.98 5.08 -10.93
C PRO A 105 -6.48 5.37 -11.01
N LEU A 106 -7.05 6.05 -10.03
CA LEU A 106 -8.48 6.45 -9.97
C LEU A 106 -8.61 7.97 -9.83
N HIS A 107 -8.06 8.71 -10.79
CA HIS A 107 -8.06 10.18 -10.81
C HIS A 107 -9.46 10.81 -10.98
N ALA A 108 -10.46 10.07 -11.40
CA ALA A 108 -11.82 10.57 -11.67
C ALA A 108 -12.85 10.13 -10.62
N VAL A 109 -12.41 9.79 -9.40
CA VAL A 109 -13.30 9.25 -8.35
C VAL A 109 -14.45 10.19 -7.97
N ASP A 110 -14.26 11.50 -8.08
CA ASP A 110 -15.29 12.51 -7.78
C ASP A 110 -16.40 12.56 -8.84
N ASN A 111 -16.16 12.02 -10.03
CA ASN A 111 -17.16 11.91 -11.08
C ASN A 111 -18.08 10.69 -10.90
N LEU A 112 -17.77 9.78 -9.96
CA LEU A 112 -18.56 8.61 -9.67
C LEU A 112 -19.50 8.88 -8.49
N ASP A 113 -20.78 8.59 -8.66
CA ASP A 113 -21.69 8.50 -7.51
C ASP A 113 -21.37 7.26 -6.62
N ASP A 114 -22.03 7.15 -5.48
CA ASP A 114 -21.74 6.07 -4.53
C ASP A 114 -22.11 4.68 -5.07
N HIS A 115 -23.12 4.60 -5.94
CA HIS A 115 -23.50 3.34 -6.59
C HIS A 115 -22.44 2.92 -7.61
N GLN A 116 -21.99 3.85 -8.46
CA GLN A 116 -20.95 3.61 -9.46
C GLN A 116 -19.62 3.23 -8.81
N LEU A 117 -19.24 3.92 -7.76
CA LEU A 117 -18.03 3.58 -7.00
C LEU A 117 -18.17 2.20 -6.33
N GLY A 118 -19.31 1.91 -5.74
CA GLY A 118 -19.59 0.59 -5.14
C GLY A 118 -19.51 -0.55 -6.16
N THR A 119 -20.04 -0.35 -7.38
CA THR A 119 -19.94 -1.30 -8.49
C THR A 119 -18.48 -1.51 -8.91
N LEU A 120 -17.74 -0.42 -9.14
CA LEU A 120 -16.32 -0.49 -9.49
C LEU A 120 -15.50 -1.26 -8.44
N LEU A 121 -15.70 -0.97 -7.14
CA LEU A 121 -15.01 -1.68 -6.06
C LEU A 121 -15.33 -3.17 -6.02
N SER A 122 -16.58 -3.52 -6.34
CA SER A 122 -17.02 -4.90 -6.46
C SER A 122 -16.35 -5.63 -7.62
N ASP A 123 -16.33 -5.00 -8.80
CA ASP A 123 -15.72 -5.55 -10.02
C ASP A 123 -14.19 -5.72 -9.87
N LEU A 124 -13.55 -4.81 -9.17
CA LEU A 124 -12.12 -4.93 -8.83
C LEU A 124 -11.83 -6.03 -7.80
N GLY A 125 -12.85 -6.56 -7.11
CA GLY A 125 -12.68 -7.54 -6.02
C GLY A 125 -12.29 -6.93 -4.66
N GLY A 126 -12.39 -5.60 -4.52
CA GLY A 126 -12.08 -4.86 -3.30
C GLY A 126 -13.20 -4.86 -2.26
N MET A 127 -14.41 -5.27 -2.64
CA MET A 127 -15.55 -5.33 -1.75
C MET A 127 -16.04 -6.79 -1.59
N PRO A 128 -15.89 -7.40 -0.40
CA PRO A 128 -16.41 -8.75 -0.14
C PRO A 128 -17.92 -8.84 -0.34
N HIS A 129 -18.39 -9.98 -0.87
CA HIS A 129 -19.82 -10.21 -1.13
C HIS A 129 -20.69 -10.06 0.12
N GLU A 130 -20.15 -10.32 1.29
CA GLU A 130 -20.82 -10.14 2.57
C GLU A 130 -21.16 -8.67 2.84
N ILE A 131 -20.23 -7.77 2.48
CA ILE A 131 -20.44 -6.31 2.63
C ILE A 131 -21.47 -5.80 1.65
N ILE A 132 -21.46 -6.30 0.40
CA ILE A 132 -22.42 -5.88 -0.65
C ILE A 132 -23.87 -6.12 -0.23
N ARG A 133 -24.13 -7.22 0.49
CA ARG A 133 -25.49 -7.62 0.94
C ARG A 133 -26.07 -6.71 2.05
N TRP A 134 -25.23 -5.95 2.74
CA TRP A 134 -25.66 -5.10 3.85
C TRP A 134 -25.51 -3.63 3.47
N PRO A 135 -26.61 -2.92 3.12
CA PRO A 135 -26.53 -1.54 2.61
C PRO A 135 -25.69 -0.61 3.51
N ALA A 136 -25.92 -0.62 4.81
CA ALA A 136 -25.17 0.23 5.73
C ALA A 136 -23.65 -0.05 5.76
N LEU A 137 -23.24 -1.32 5.61
CA LEU A 137 -21.82 -1.68 5.55
C LEU A 137 -21.23 -1.28 4.20
N ARG A 138 -21.96 -1.50 3.11
CA ARG A 138 -21.56 -1.09 1.77
C ARG A 138 -21.38 0.43 1.71
N ASP A 139 -22.36 1.20 2.17
CA ASP A 139 -22.33 2.66 2.10
C ASP A 139 -21.17 3.22 2.94
N ARG A 140 -20.92 2.64 4.11
CA ARG A 140 -19.73 2.97 4.90
C ARG A 140 -18.43 2.64 4.19
N ALA A 141 -18.32 1.48 3.54
CA ALA A 141 -17.13 1.08 2.79
C ALA A 141 -16.88 2.03 1.61
N VAL A 142 -17.93 2.38 0.84
CA VAL A 142 -17.86 3.34 -0.27
C VAL A 142 -17.40 4.72 0.22
N THR A 143 -18.02 5.24 1.28
CA THR A 143 -17.65 6.53 1.88
C THR A 143 -16.18 6.54 2.32
N THR A 144 -15.74 5.50 3.03
CA THR A 144 -14.36 5.40 3.51
C THR A 144 -13.38 5.31 2.35
N THR A 145 -13.71 4.53 1.31
CA THR A 145 -12.88 4.42 0.10
C THR A 145 -12.77 5.76 -0.62
N ARG A 146 -13.87 6.49 -0.76
CA ARG A 146 -13.88 7.82 -1.39
C ARG A 146 -12.97 8.79 -0.67
N ILE A 147 -12.98 8.79 0.67
CA ILE A 147 -12.08 9.63 1.48
C ILE A 147 -10.62 9.30 1.17
N ASP A 148 -10.25 8.02 1.21
CA ASP A 148 -8.87 7.59 0.95
C ASP A 148 -8.42 7.92 -0.49
N LEU A 149 -9.30 7.73 -1.49
CA LEU A 149 -9.00 8.07 -2.88
C LEU A 149 -8.85 9.58 -3.09
N ARG A 150 -9.65 10.40 -2.40
CA ARG A 150 -9.47 11.85 -2.42
C ARG A 150 -8.14 12.28 -1.83
N LEU A 151 -7.66 11.63 -0.77
CA LEU A 151 -6.32 11.87 -0.23
C LEU A 151 -5.24 11.59 -1.28
N CYS A 152 -5.37 10.52 -2.10
CA CYS A 152 -4.44 10.29 -3.21
C CYS A 152 -4.37 11.47 -4.19
N MET A 153 -5.50 12.13 -4.45
CA MET A 153 -5.58 13.29 -5.36
C MET A 153 -4.92 14.55 -4.80
N THR A 154 -4.65 14.59 -3.50
CA THR A 154 -3.96 15.72 -2.84
C THR A 154 -2.44 15.50 -2.73
N ASP A 155 -1.92 14.46 -3.39
CA ASP A 155 -0.48 14.19 -3.42
C ASP A 155 0.22 15.18 -4.38
N ASP A 156 0.61 16.31 -3.84
CA ASP A 156 1.30 17.42 -4.53
C ASP A 156 2.76 17.55 -4.11
N GLU A 157 3.29 16.59 -3.36
CA GLU A 157 4.67 16.65 -2.90
C GLU A 157 5.64 16.62 -4.09
N ALA A 158 6.56 17.57 -4.07
CA ALA A 158 7.65 17.64 -5.04
C ALA A 158 8.39 16.29 -5.15
N GLU A 159 8.95 16.03 -6.31
CA GLU A 159 9.78 14.85 -6.52
C GLU A 159 10.90 14.80 -5.46
N THR A 160 10.92 13.74 -4.69
CA THR A 160 12.02 13.45 -3.77
C THR A 160 13.14 12.75 -4.52
N ALA A 161 14.37 12.90 -4.03
CA ALA A 161 15.49 12.08 -4.49
C ALA A 161 15.16 10.58 -4.32
N ALA A 162 15.77 9.75 -5.16
CA ALA A 162 15.63 8.30 -5.04
C ALA A 162 16.00 7.83 -3.62
N LEU A 163 15.16 6.98 -3.05
CA LEU A 163 15.37 6.47 -1.68
C LEU A 163 16.53 5.47 -1.65
N SER A 164 17.33 5.49 -0.61
CA SER A 164 18.37 4.50 -0.35
C SER A 164 17.82 3.26 0.36
N CYS A 165 16.77 2.70 -0.21
CA CYS A 165 16.21 1.40 0.23
C CYS A 165 15.65 0.63 -0.97
N PRO A 166 15.79 -0.71 -1.00
CA PRO A 166 15.26 -1.55 -2.07
C PRO A 166 13.75 -1.42 -2.23
N ILE A 167 13.28 -1.45 -3.48
CA ILE A 167 11.85 -1.45 -3.83
C ILE A 167 11.54 -2.69 -4.66
N HIS A 168 10.57 -3.48 -4.20
CA HIS A 168 9.96 -4.57 -4.94
C HIS A 168 8.52 -4.19 -5.28
N ALA A 169 8.26 -3.91 -6.55
CA ALA A 169 6.93 -3.58 -7.04
C ALA A 169 6.15 -4.86 -7.38
N PHE A 170 4.87 -4.87 -7.05
CA PHE A 170 3.98 -6.02 -7.29
C PHE A 170 2.73 -5.56 -8.05
N GLY A 171 2.27 -6.38 -8.99
CA GLY A 171 1.03 -6.15 -9.73
C GLY A 171 0.28 -7.42 -10.08
N GLY A 172 -0.97 -7.26 -10.50
CA GLY A 172 -1.79 -8.31 -11.08
C GLY A 172 -1.67 -8.32 -12.61
N SER A 173 -1.64 -9.52 -13.22
CA SER A 173 -1.59 -9.67 -14.69
C SER A 173 -2.78 -9.06 -15.41
N ASP A 174 -3.93 -8.98 -14.73
CA ASP A 174 -5.20 -8.51 -15.26
C ASP A 174 -5.69 -7.26 -14.49
N ASP A 175 -4.77 -6.51 -13.87
CA ASP A 175 -5.11 -5.28 -13.15
C ASP A 175 -5.48 -4.18 -14.15
N PRO A 176 -6.74 -3.68 -14.16
CA PRO A 176 -7.16 -2.65 -15.10
C PRO A 176 -6.70 -1.24 -14.69
N LEU A 177 -6.12 -1.07 -13.50
CA LEU A 177 -5.75 0.23 -12.93
C LEU A 177 -4.24 0.51 -13.02
N VAL A 178 -3.41 -0.54 -12.97
CA VAL A 178 -1.94 -0.38 -12.92
C VAL A 178 -1.31 -1.44 -13.82
N SER A 179 -0.67 -0.98 -14.88
CA SER A 179 0.03 -1.85 -15.82
C SER A 179 1.42 -2.27 -15.31
N GLU A 180 1.99 -3.31 -15.91
CA GLU A 180 3.37 -3.72 -15.63
C GLU A 180 4.36 -2.59 -15.97
N SER A 181 4.12 -1.83 -17.05
CA SER A 181 4.96 -0.68 -17.41
C SER A 181 4.93 0.41 -16.34
N ASP A 182 3.78 0.70 -15.74
CA ASP A 182 3.69 1.66 -14.65
C ASP A 182 4.48 1.21 -13.42
N LEU A 183 4.47 -0.10 -13.14
CA LEU A 183 5.26 -0.66 -12.03
C LEU A 183 6.76 -0.56 -12.27
N HIS A 184 7.22 -0.67 -13.51
CA HIS A 184 8.63 -0.49 -13.86
C HIS A 184 9.14 0.93 -13.58
N GLU A 185 8.29 1.94 -13.61
CA GLU A 185 8.62 3.33 -13.31
C GLU A 185 9.08 3.54 -11.84
N TRP A 186 8.76 2.62 -10.93
CA TRP A 186 9.30 2.63 -9.57
C TRP A 186 10.82 2.51 -9.52
N ARG A 187 11.48 2.04 -10.61
CA ARG A 187 12.94 2.00 -10.70
C ARG A 187 13.58 3.36 -10.46
N SER A 188 12.93 4.43 -10.90
CA SER A 188 13.42 5.81 -10.74
C SER A 188 13.34 6.31 -9.29
N ARG A 189 12.66 5.59 -8.41
CA ARG A 189 12.39 6.01 -7.03
C ARG A 189 13.32 5.36 -5.98
N THR A 190 14.24 4.50 -6.42
CA THR A 190 15.27 3.92 -5.54
C THR A 190 16.64 3.96 -6.18
N SER A 191 17.68 4.19 -5.36
CA SER A 191 19.08 4.02 -5.75
C SER A 191 19.59 2.58 -5.54
N GLU A 192 18.79 1.75 -4.86
CA GLU A 192 19.12 0.39 -4.46
C GLU A 192 18.52 -0.68 -5.40
N GLU A 193 18.44 -1.91 -4.91
CA GLU A 193 17.81 -3.02 -5.64
C GLU A 193 16.35 -2.72 -6.00
N PHE A 194 15.99 -3.11 -7.22
CA PHE A 194 14.62 -2.98 -7.73
C PHE A 194 14.18 -4.24 -8.45
N SER A 195 12.94 -4.68 -8.23
CA SER A 195 12.33 -5.75 -9.00
C SER A 195 10.84 -5.53 -9.19
N VAL A 196 10.28 -6.12 -10.25
CA VAL A 196 8.84 -6.19 -10.50
C VAL A 196 8.39 -7.64 -10.43
N GLN A 197 7.26 -7.89 -9.79
CA GLN A 197 6.64 -9.20 -9.65
C GLN A 197 5.19 -9.12 -10.15
N ILE A 198 4.89 -9.79 -11.25
CA ILE A 198 3.52 -9.87 -11.77
C ILE A 198 2.92 -11.20 -11.33
N LEU A 199 1.82 -11.09 -10.60
CA LEU A 199 1.06 -12.21 -10.09
C LEU A 199 -0.25 -12.36 -10.88
N ARG A 200 -0.75 -13.57 -10.99
CA ARG A 200 -1.99 -13.82 -11.70
C ARG A 200 -3.17 -13.18 -10.98
N GLY A 201 -4.02 -12.44 -11.70
CA GLY A 201 -5.24 -11.83 -11.19
C GLY A 201 -5.33 -10.33 -11.43
N GLY A 202 -6.45 -9.72 -11.02
CA GLY A 202 -6.73 -8.30 -11.13
C GLY A 202 -6.11 -7.48 -10.00
N HIS A 203 -6.69 -6.29 -9.73
CA HIS A 203 -6.17 -5.34 -8.72
C HIS A 203 -5.99 -5.98 -7.33
N PHE A 204 -6.90 -6.87 -6.92
CA PHE A 204 -6.84 -7.56 -5.62
C PHE A 204 -6.26 -8.99 -5.71
N TYR A 205 -5.28 -9.22 -6.60
CA TYR A 205 -4.54 -10.49 -6.71
C TYR A 205 -3.99 -10.99 -5.35
N LEU A 206 -3.76 -10.10 -4.41
CA LEU A 206 -3.28 -10.43 -3.06
C LEU A 206 -4.26 -11.31 -2.25
N ASN A 207 -5.52 -11.44 -2.71
CA ASN A 207 -6.49 -12.37 -2.13
C ASN A 207 -6.13 -13.83 -2.41
N ASP A 208 -5.37 -14.13 -3.50
CA ASP A 208 -4.71 -15.42 -3.72
C ASP A 208 -3.41 -15.49 -2.89
N ARG A 209 -3.58 -15.72 -1.59
CA ARG A 209 -2.50 -15.73 -0.61
C ARG A 209 -1.41 -16.77 -0.87
N PRO A 210 -1.71 -18.03 -1.30
CA PRO A 210 -0.69 -19.00 -1.66
C PRO A 210 0.29 -18.45 -2.69
N GLN A 211 -0.21 -17.88 -3.79
CA GLN A 211 0.62 -17.30 -4.85
C GLN A 211 1.45 -16.13 -4.32
N LEU A 212 0.81 -15.20 -3.61
CA LEU A 212 1.49 -14.04 -3.02
C LEU A 212 2.63 -14.46 -2.08
N PHE A 213 2.37 -15.37 -1.15
CA PHE A 213 3.39 -15.79 -0.18
C PHE A 213 4.50 -16.63 -0.78
N ALA A 214 4.24 -17.35 -1.88
CA ALA A 214 5.29 -18.06 -2.63
C ALA A 214 6.34 -17.06 -3.20
N THR A 215 5.90 -15.88 -3.60
CA THR A 215 6.77 -14.82 -4.14
C THR A 215 7.35 -13.94 -3.03
N LEU A 216 6.56 -13.57 -2.03
CA LEU A 216 6.96 -12.62 -0.99
C LEU A 216 7.95 -13.22 0.03
N LYS A 217 7.78 -14.49 0.43
CA LYS A 217 8.63 -15.12 1.46
C LYS A 217 10.12 -15.17 1.10
N PRO A 218 10.54 -15.52 -0.11
CA PRO A 218 11.94 -15.47 -0.50
C PRO A 218 12.53 -14.06 -0.31
N LEU A 219 11.83 -13.03 -0.76
CA LEU A 219 12.26 -11.63 -0.65
C LEU A 219 12.38 -11.17 0.82
N LEU A 220 11.43 -11.59 1.67
CA LEU A 220 11.49 -11.30 3.11
C LEU A 220 12.70 -11.98 3.78
N SER A 221 13.10 -13.16 3.29
CA SER A 221 14.22 -13.93 3.85
C SER A 221 15.57 -13.31 3.52
N THR A 222 15.74 -12.74 2.33
CA THR A 222 17.00 -12.07 1.93
C THR A 222 17.29 -10.88 2.81
N VAL A 223 16.27 -10.10 3.18
CA VAL A 223 16.41 -8.93 4.09
C VAL A 223 16.84 -9.35 5.49
N GLY A 224 16.44 -10.54 5.96
CA GLY A 224 16.84 -11.09 7.26
C GLY A 224 18.28 -11.61 7.30
N ALA A 225 18.80 -12.07 6.16
CA ALA A 225 20.13 -12.70 6.06
C ALA A 225 21.28 -11.70 5.84
N ALA A 226 20.99 -10.48 5.39
CA ALA A 226 22.01 -9.50 5.02
C ALA A 226 22.78 -8.86 6.21
N ARG A 227 22.68 -9.41 7.44
CA ARG A 227 23.52 -9.07 8.61
C ARG A 227 23.63 -10.25 9.57
N CYS A 228 24.52 -11.15 9.28
CA CYS A 228 25.33 -11.86 10.26
C CYS A 228 26.79 -11.49 10.04
#